data_f6420cf4291e3eb4a1aa3621338d19a3
#
_entry.id   f6420cf4291e3eb4a1aa3621338d19a3
#
_cell.length_a   1.000
_cell.length_b   1.000
_cell.length_c   1.000
_cell.angle_alpha   90.00
_cell.angle_beta   90.00
_cell.angle_gamma   90.00
#
_symmetry.space_group_name_H-M   'P 1'
#
loop_
_entity.id
_entity.type
_entity.pdbx_description
1 polymer ?
#
loop_
_entity_poly.entity_id
_entity_poly.type
_entity_poly.pdbx_seq_one_letter_code
_entity_poly.pdbx_strand_id
1 'polypeptide(L)'
;MLKIENLSVAVQGRQILHDINLHIKPGEVHVLFGPNGTGKSTLIGTIMGFERYEVLSGKIYFKGHDITEAPCYERARLGVGVMIQRP
;
A
#
# COMPACT_ATOMS: atom_id res chain seq x y z
N MET A 1 -4.21 -11.47 -1.50
CA MET A 1 -5.37 -10.65 -1.34
C MET A 1 -5.13 -9.17 -1.40
N LEU A 2 -3.89 -8.74 -1.37
CA LEU A 2 -3.50 -7.39 -1.68
C LEU A 2 -2.73 -7.41 -2.99
N LYS A 3 -3.16 -6.60 -3.95
CA LYS A 3 -2.51 -6.55 -5.25
C LYS A 3 -2.19 -5.11 -5.59
N ILE A 4 -0.96 -4.86 -6.00
CA ILE A 4 -0.51 -3.53 -6.38
C ILE A 4 0.03 -3.61 -7.80
N GLU A 5 -0.46 -2.71 -8.66
CA GLU A 5 -0.09 -2.69 -10.07
C GLU A 5 0.48 -1.34 -10.47
N ASN A 6 1.72 -1.33 -10.90
CA ASN A 6 2.39 -0.16 -11.47
C ASN A 6 2.25 1.09 -10.60
N LEU A 7 2.42 0.91 -9.30
CA LEU A 7 2.19 1.97 -8.34
C LEU A 7 3.38 2.91 -8.25
N SER A 8 3.12 4.20 -8.43
CA SER A 8 4.10 5.25 -8.23
C SER A 8 3.57 6.22 -7.20
N VAL A 9 4.40 6.58 -6.24
CA VAL A 9 3.98 7.38 -5.09
C VAL A 9 4.97 8.48 -4.82
N ALA A 10 4.46 9.64 -4.44
CA ALA A 10 5.29 10.78 -4.07
C ALA A 10 4.96 11.25 -2.65
N VAL A 11 5.94 11.83 -2.00
CA VAL A 11 5.80 12.46 -0.69
C VAL A 11 6.37 13.87 -0.83
N GLN A 12 5.54 14.88 -0.54
CA GLN A 12 5.96 16.28 -0.62
C GLN A 12 6.61 16.62 -1.96
N GLY A 13 5.99 16.13 -3.04
CA GLY A 13 6.46 16.44 -4.38
C GLY A 13 7.62 15.61 -4.86
N ARG A 14 8.17 14.73 -4.03
CA ARG A 14 9.29 13.87 -4.42
C ARG A 14 8.79 12.45 -4.62
N GLN A 15 9.03 11.91 -5.80
CA GLN A 15 8.63 10.54 -6.07
C GLN A 15 9.53 9.55 -5.32
N ILE A 16 8.90 8.71 -4.52
CA ILE A 16 9.62 7.73 -3.70
C ILE A 16 9.48 6.33 -4.27
N LEU A 17 8.29 5.97 -4.75
CA LEU A 17 8.05 4.65 -5.32
C LEU A 17 7.85 4.78 -6.82
N HIS A 18 8.46 3.86 -7.56
CA HIS A 18 8.42 3.87 -9.02
C HIS A 18 7.92 2.53 -9.54
N ASP A 19 6.72 2.56 -10.11
CA ASP A 19 6.20 1.41 -10.86
C ASP A 19 6.26 0.10 -10.06
N ILE A 20 5.77 0.14 -8.84
CA ILE A 20 5.81 -1.01 -7.94
C ILE A 20 4.71 -2.01 -8.28
N ASN A 21 5.09 -3.27 -8.39
CA ASN A 21 4.15 -4.37 -8.61
C ASN A 21 4.31 -5.38 -7.49
N LEU A 22 3.19 -5.74 -6.86
CA LEU A 22 3.23 -6.62 -5.70
C LEU A 22 1.93 -7.39 -5.60
N HIS A 23 2.02 -8.65 -5.20
CA HIS A 23 0.83 -9.47 -4.98
C HIS A 23 1.04 -10.25 -3.69
N ILE A 24 0.25 -9.95 -2.68
CA ILE A 24 0.36 -10.58 -1.37
C ILE A 24 -0.85 -11.47 -1.15
N LYS A 25 -0.61 -12.74 -0.92
CA LYS A 25 -1.65 -13.71 -0.63
C LYS A 25 -1.90 -13.77 0.87
N PRO A 26 -3.01 -14.38 1.31
CA PRO A 26 -3.23 -14.55 2.73
C PRO A 26 -2.04 -15.26 3.38
N GLY A 27 -1.59 -14.74 4.50
CA GLY A 27 -0.47 -15.32 5.22
C GLY A 27 0.89 -14.84 4.79
N GLU A 28 0.97 -14.01 3.75
CA GLU A 28 2.24 -13.49 3.25
C GLU A 28 2.52 -12.06 3.67
N VAL A 29 1.75 -11.55 4.59
CA VAL A 29 1.89 -10.15 5.00
C VAL A 29 3.28 -9.84 5.55
N HIS A 30 3.97 -10.83 6.08
CA HIS A 30 5.32 -10.62 6.60
C HIS A 30 6.32 -10.15 5.56
N VAL A 31 6.00 -10.32 4.29
CA VAL A 31 6.86 -9.85 3.21
C VAL A 31 7.09 -8.35 3.31
N LEU A 32 6.10 -7.61 3.82
CA LEU A 32 6.21 -6.17 3.98
C LEU A 32 7.07 -5.77 5.16
N PHE A 33 7.41 -6.71 6.02
CA PHE A 33 8.19 -6.46 7.23
C PHE A 33 9.60 -7.01 7.13
N GLY A 34 10.09 -7.23 5.92
CA GLY A 34 11.45 -7.66 5.71
C GLY A 34 12.45 -6.60 6.13
N PRO A 35 13.74 -6.83 5.85
CA PRO A 35 14.78 -5.87 6.22
C PRO A 35 14.42 -4.47 5.75
N ASN A 36 14.82 -3.48 6.52
CA ASN A 36 14.52 -2.11 6.18
C ASN A 36 15.07 -1.74 4.84
N GLY A 37 14.19 -1.20 4.02
CA GLY A 37 14.57 -0.67 2.74
C GLY A 37 13.90 0.66 2.57
N THR A 38 14.48 1.49 1.74
CA THR A 38 13.88 2.76 1.39
C THR A 38 12.55 2.51 0.72
N GLY A 39 11.53 3.17 1.13
CA GLY A 39 10.23 3.04 0.50
C GLY A 39 9.30 2.03 1.14
N LYS A 40 9.80 1.19 2.05
CA LYS A 40 8.94 0.21 2.71
C LYS A 40 7.86 0.90 3.54
N SER A 41 8.26 1.89 4.34
CA SER A 41 7.30 2.66 5.14
C SER A 41 6.36 3.43 4.24
N THR A 42 6.86 3.94 3.12
CA THR A 42 6.05 4.65 2.15
C THR A 42 5.00 3.74 1.55
N LEU A 43 5.39 2.52 1.19
CA LEU A 43 4.46 1.56 0.63
C LEU A 43 3.35 1.23 1.62
N ILE A 44 3.72 0.94 2.87
CA ILE A 44 2.73 0.62 3.90
C ILE A 44 1.79 1.79 4.12
N GLY A 45 2.32 3.00 4.25
CA GLY A 45 1.50 4.18 4.46
C GLY A 45 0.57 4.45 3.29
N THR A 46 1.03 4.20 2.07
CA THR A 46 0.20 4.37 0.89
C THR A 46 -0.95 3.38 0.89
N ILE A 47 -0.67 2.12 1.24
CA ILE A 47 -1.71 1.10 1.29
C ILE A 47 -2.73 1.43 2.36
N MET A 48 -2.30 2.00 3.48
CA MET A 48 -3.21 2.38 4.54
C MET A 48 -3.99 3.66 4.24
N GLY A 49 -3.57 4.40 3.23
CA GLY A 49 -4.31 5.57 2.79
C GLY A 49 -3.97 6.86 3.50
N PHE A 50 -2.77 6.97 4.06
CA PHE A 50 -2.35 8.21 4.70
C PHE A 50 -2.21 9.31 3.67
N GLU A 51 -2.70 10.49 3.99
CA GLU A 51 -2.75 11.61 3.04
C GLU A 51 -1.39 12.10 2.58
N ARG A 52 -0.37 11.90 3.39
CA ARG A 52 0.96 12.38 3.03
C ARG A 52 1.54 11.66 1.83
N TYR A 53 0.98 10.50 1.48
CA TYR A 53 1.45 9.70 0.36
C TYR A 53 0.53 9.92 -0.83
N GLU A 54 1.07 10.49 -1.87
CA GLU A 54 0.31 10.80 -3.07
C GLU A 54 0.52 9.74 -4.13
N VAL A 55 -0.55 9.10 -4.56
CA VAL A 55 -0.51 8.11 -5.63
C VAL A 55 -0.47 8.85 -6.96
N LEU A 56 0.64 8.74 -7.66
CA LEU A 56 0.80 9.39 -8.96
C LEU A 56 0.20 8.55 -10.08
N SER A 57 0.31 7.22 -9.98
CA SER A 57 -0.25 6.32 -10.98
C SER A 57 -0.33 4.93 -10.38
N GLY A 58 -1.03 4.04 -11.07
CA GLY A 58 -1.17 2.66 -10.64
C GLY A 58 -2.43 2.42 -9.85
N LYS A 59 -2.59 1.18 -9.40
CA LYS A 59 -3.79 0.73 -8.71
C LYS A 59 -3.45 -0.13 -7.50
N ILE A 60 -4.30 -0.06 -6.48
CA ILE A 60 -4.19 -0.89 -5.27
C ILE A 60 -5.52 -1.61 -5.11
N TYR A 61 -5.46 -2.94 -5.04
CA TYR A 61 -6.66 -3.77 -4.84
C TYR A 61 -6.52 -4.56 -3.54
N PHE A 62 -7.59 -4.58 -2.76
CA PHE A 62 -7.63 -5.35 -1.53
C PHE A 62 -8.89 -6.19 -1.52
N LYS A 63 -8.73 -7.52 -1.45
CA LYS A 63 -9.86 -8.46 -1.49
C LYS A 63 -10.76 -8.20 -2.70
N GLY A 64 -10.16 -7.87 -3.83
CA GLY A 64 -10.90 -7.61 -5.05
C GLY A 64 -11.48 -6.21 -5.17
N HIS A 65 -11.29 -5.37 -4.16
CA HIS A 65 -11.80 -4.00 -4.20
C HIS A 65 -10.70 -3.03 -4.57
N ASP A 66 -11.01 -2.13 -5.51
CA ASP A 66 -10.08 -1.06 -5.87
C ASP A 66 -10.12 -0.01 -4.76
N ILE A 67 -9.05 0.07 -4.00
CA ILE A 67 -8.97 1.02 -2.88
C ILE A 67 -8.03 2.18 -3.18
N THR A 68 -7.64 2.33 -4.43
CA THR A 68 -6.65 3.35 -4.81
C THR A 68 -7.04 4.74 -4.35
N GLU A 69 -8.32 5.09 -4.47
CA GLU A 69 -8.79 6.41 -4.06
C GLU A 69 -9.63 6.38 -2.80
N ALA A 70 -9.71 5.24 -2.13
CA ALA A 70 -10.50 5.13 -0.93
C ALA A 70 -9.82 5.87 0.22
N PRO A 71 -10.60 6.57 1.06
CA PRO A 71 -10.02 7.24 2.22
C PRO A 71 -9.55 6.22 3.27
N CYS A 72 -8.72 6.70 4.17
CA CYS A 72 -8.12 5.86 5.20
C CYS A 72 -9.17 5.08 6.00
N TYR A 73 -10.26 5.73 6.37
CA TYR A 73 -11.27 5.06 7.20
C TYR A 73 -11.98 3.92 6.45
N GLU A 74 -12.15 4.06 5.14
CA GLU A 74 -12.75 2.99 4.34
C GLU A 74 -11.82 1.81 4.24
N ARG A 75 -10.54 2.07 4.05
CA ARG A 75 -9.56 0.99 3.99
C ARG A 75 -9.49 0.25 5.32
N ALA A 76 -9.57 0.99 6.42
CA ALA A 76 -9.59 0.39 7.75
C ALA A 76 -10.80 -0.52 7.93
N ARG A 77 -11.95 -0.10 7.43
CA ARG A 77 -13.17 -0.91 7.50
C ARG A 77 -13.03 -2.23 6.75
N LEU A 78 -12.31 -2.21 5.65
CA LEU A 78 -12.09 -3.43 4.87
C LEU A 78 -11.09 -4.37 5.52
N GLY A 79 -10.37 -3.90 6.54
CA GLY A 79 -9.43 -4.73 7.25
C GLY A 79 -7.98 -4.55 6.81
N VAL A 80 -7.70 -3.53 6.02
CA VAL A 80 -6.35 -3.30 5.50
C VAL A 80 -5.34 -3.12 6.62
N GLY A 81 -5.69 -2.32 7.63
CA GLY A 81 -4.78 -2.07 8.75
C GLY A 81 -4.44 -3.32 9.52
N VAL A 82 -5.43 -4.17 9.72
CA VAL A 82 -5.22 -5.44 10.46
C VAL A 82 -4.24 -6.32 9.70
N MET A 83 -4.39 -6.40 8.38
CA MET A 83 -3.51 -7.23 7.57
C MET A 83 -2.07 -6.74 7.60
N ILE A 84 -1.87 -5.42 7.54
CA ILE A 84 -0.54 -4.86 7.41
C ILE A 84 0.19 -4.76 8.74
N GLN A 85 -0.54 -4.48 9.81
CA GLN A 85 0.09 -4.25 11.12
C GLN A 85 0.46 -5.52 11.87
N ARG A 86 -0.03 -6.65 11.44
CA ARG A 86 0.30 -7.90 12.10
C ARG A 86 1.68 -8.36 11.66
N PRO A 87 2.54 -8.69 12.62
CA PRO A 87 3.85 -9.21 12.30
C PRO A 87 3.75 -10.59 11.67
#